data_2e79f5c9371349f7907d3eda0d4b73d0
#
_entry.id   2e79f5c9371349f7907d3eda0d4b73d0
#
_cell.length_a   1.000
_cell.length_b   1.000
_cell.length_c   1.000
_cell.angle_alpha   90.00
_cell.angle_beta   90.00
_cell.angle_gamma   90.00
#
_symmetry.space_group_name_H-M   'P 1'
#
loop_
_entity.id
_entity.type
_entity.pdbx_description
1 polymer ?
#
loop_
_entity_poly.entity_id
_entity_poly.type
_entity_poly.pdbx_seq_one_letter_code
_entity_poly.pdbx_strand_id
1 'polypeptide(L)'
;HFLRNHPLLDPVELQDVQNKVLSGISWESVRDYPADMFLDSEAIYSTCYNPVENPGFAPSADAVRAILASVEAEPLEAQYLSYPKLDFDVAVTPGRIVKRTANKRLGGYEEWLLSNGVKVYYRQAAPVKANVHLATIWRFDTGYRSYPADKLTAARFAAAYDNRTLGFRGCERQALRAFPELSGVNILTRTQQQAASVELSAARGKEEAAFKTGWLLLQEPYLGEEAGLEKTKADNLKNLGRKPNPRTAFEDKYTKQVYGDHPWLHPFDSAAIEAVDMALLREVYERAFTDFAHLTVFITSDLDRADIEAYVCQYVASLQGEYPYQKTATALPKPVLKGRQLITETNAPESEPVSNIDYMYVADVKTTTRCILVSDFLDYILSARYLNLIREERGGTYHVGFSTEVPDNPTLPWRGVVDFQTRPEMTQLLVGDVRDVMEAMAKDGPTAEEMDQAGKYIRKRHGELERRAASSLLEQNDRLVRTVLWGRDFDADYDALLRGIKARDVRDLARKFLAGDHIVEIYTEE
;
A
#
# COMPACT_ATOMS: atom_id res chain seq x y z
N HIS A 1 -2.64 -31.58 5.21
CA HIS A 1 -3.44 -32.62 4.55
C HIS A 1 -3.09 -34.01 5.07
N PHE A 2 -1.81 -34.41 5.07
CA PHE A 2 -1.37 -35.73 5.53
C PHE A 2 -1.84 -36.08 6.96
N LEU A 3 -1.66 -35.16 7.92
CA LEU A 3 -2.06 -35.36 9.33
C LEU A 3 -3.58 -35.44 9.55
N ARG A 4 -4.38 -34.98 8.60
CA ARG A 4 -5.85 -35.00 8.65
C ARG A 4 -6.46 -36.00 7.68
N ASN A 5 -5.64 -36.85 7.06
CA ASN A 5 -6.05 -37.88 6.08
C ASN A 5 -6.92 -37.31 4.92
N HIS A 6 -6.67 -36.03 4.53
CA HIS A 6 -7.32 -35.44 3.38
C HIS A 6 -6.64 -35.92 2.08
N PRO A 7 -7.40 -36.19 1.01
CA PRO A 7 -6.82 -36.53 -0.27
C PRO A 7 -5.95 -35.41 -0.81
N LEU A 8 -4.78 -35.73 -1.33
CA LEU A 8 -3.91 -34.82 -2.06
C LEU A 8 -4.43 -34.75 -3.49
N LEU A 9 -5.17 -33.71 -3.79
CA LEU A 9 -5.60 -33.39 -5.15
C LEU A 9 -4.57 -32.45 -5.78
N ASP A 10 -4.36 -32.55 -7.08
CA ASP A 10 -3.62 -31.52 -7.78
C ASP A 10 -4.45 -30.21 -7.86
N PRO A 11 -3.83 -29.06 -8.16
CA PRO A 11 -4.54 -27.79 -8.16
C PRO A 11 -5.73 -27.72 -9.14
N VAL A 12 -5.70 -28.47 -10.25
CA VAL A 12 -6.79 -28.51 -11.24
C VAL A 12 -7.95 -29.35 -10.70
N GLU A 13 -7.65 -30.54 -10.18
CA GLU A 13 -8.65 -31.41 -9.54
C GLU A 13 -9.31 -30.73 -8.35
N LEU A 14 -8.54 -30.00 -7.53
CA LEU A 14 -9.07 -29.22 -6.42
C LEU A 14 -10.02 -28.12 -6.90
N GLN A 15 -9.66 -27.42 -7.97
CA GLN A 15 -10.50 -26.38 -8.55
C GLN A 15 -11.80 -26.95 -9.13
N ASP A 16 -11.74 -28.11 -9.79
CA ASP A 16 -12.91 -28.78 -10.32
C ASP A 16 -13.87 -29.22 -9.21
N VAL A 17 -13.34 -29.77 -8.11
CA VAL A 17 -14.14 -30.12 -6.93
C VAL A 17 -14.76 -28.86 -6.30
N GLN A 18 -14.00 -27.78 -6.16
CA GLN A 18 -14.52 -26.50 -5.63
C GLN A 18 -15.64 -25.94 -6.52
N ASN A 19 -15.46 -25.91 -7.83
CA ASN A 19 -16.47 -25.45 -8.78
C ASN A 19 -17.75 -26.29 -8.71
N LYS A 20 -17.60 -27.62 -8.58
CA LYS A 20 -18.73 -28.53 -8.44
C LYS A 20 -19.49 -28.30 -7.14
N VAL A 21 -18.79 -28.08 -6.03
CA VAL A 21 -19.42 -27.75 -4.74
C VAL A 21 -20.13 -26.39 -4.83
N LEU A 22 -19.46 -25.36 -5.35
CA LEU A 22 -20.03 -24.02 -5.49
C LEU A 22 -21.30 -24.02 -6.37
N SER A 23 -21.30 -24.79 -7.47
CA SER A 23 -22.48 -24.89 -8.34
C SER A 23 -23.68 -25.63 -7.70
N GLY A 24 -23.43 -26.37 -6.63
CA GLY A 24 -24.47 -27.06 -5.87
C GLY A 24 -25.03 -26.28 -4.68
N ILE A 25 -24.45 -25.09 -4.36
CA ILE A 25 -24.93 -24.26 -3.26
C ILE A 25 -26.17 -23.48 -3.73
N SER A 26 -27.30 -23.73 -3.09
CA SER A 26 -28.52 -22.97 -3.32
C SER A 26 -28.63 -21.78 -2.36
N TRP A 27 -29.51 -20.83 -2.69
CA TRP A 27 -29.83 -19.72 -1.79
C TRP A 27 -30.39 -20.22 -0.45
N GLU A 28 -31.22 -21.25 -0.48
CA GLU A 28 -31.77 -21.91 0.71
C GLU A 28 -30.64 -22.44 1.61
N SER A 29 -29.66 -23.12 1.02
CA SER A 29 -28.49 -23.62 1.78
C SER A 29 -27.73 -22.49 2.47
N VAL A 30 -27.56 -21.33 1.80
CA VAL A 30 -26.87 -20.17 2.38
C VAL A 30 -27.71 -19.54 3.46
N ARG A 31 -29.03 -19.41 3.27
CA ARG A 31 -29.96 -18.84 4.24
C ARG A 31 -30.04 -19.67 5.52
N ASP A 32 -30.08 -20.99 5.38
CA ASP A 32 -30.32 -21.89 6.49
C ASP A 32 -29.03 -22.25 7.25
N TYR A 33 -27.85 -22.10 6.61
CA TYR A 33 -26.55 -22.39 7.20
C TYR A 33 -26.26 -21.68 8.55
N PRO A 34 -26.61 -20.38 8.76
CA PRO A 34 -26.43 -19.74 10.05
C PRO A 34 -27.30 -20.39 11.17
N ALA A 35 -28.51 -20.87 10.85
CA ALA A 35 -29.36 -21.59 11.80
C ALA A 35 -28.69 -22.90 12.21
N ASP A 36 -28.26 -23.70 11.24
CA ASP A 36 -27.56 -24.96 11.51
C ASP A 36 -26.28 -24.78 12.33
N MET A 37 -25.54 -23.69 12.07
CA MET A 37 -24.24 -23.46 12.70
C MET A 37 -24.31 -22.79 14.06
N PHE A 38 -25.30 -21.92 14.28
CA PHE A 38 -25.36 -21.05 15.47
C PHE A 38 -26.58 -21.28 16.36
N LEU A 39 -27.74 -21.66 15.80
CA LEU A 39 -28.98 -21.79 16.55
C LEU A 39 -29.24 -23.21 17.04
N ASP A 40 -28.80 -24.23 16.31
CA ASP A 40 -28.96 -25.63 16.70
C ASP A 40 -27.79 -26.17 17.54
N SER A 41 -26.82 -25.32 17.91
CA SER A 41 -25.72 -25.74 18.75
C SER A 41 -26.17 -25.88 20.23
N GLU A 42 -25.89 -27.05 20.84
CA GLU A 42 -26.20 -27.32 22.25
C GLU A 42 -25.39 -26.46 23.23
N ALA A 43 -24.36 -25.75 22.78
CA ALA A 43 -23.50 -24.95 23.65
C ALA A 43 -22.97 -23.69 22.94
N ILE A 44 -23.19 -22.54 23.55
CA ILE A 44 -22.57 -21.26 23.18
C ILE A 44 -21.48 -20.94 24.19
N TYR A 45 -20.22 -20.79 23.75
CA TYR A 45 -19.12 -20.37 24.58
C TYR A 45 -18.85 -18.88 24.33
N SER A 46 -19.06 -18.07 25.38
CA SER A 46 -18.74 -16.64 25.35
C SER A 46 -17.57 -16.35 26.26
N THR A 47 -16.51 -15.74 25.72
CA THR A 47 -15.38 -15.24 26.51
C THR A 47 -15.43 -13.72 26.54
N CYS A 48 -15.60 -13.16 27.74
CA CYS A 48 -15.54 -11.72 27.93
C CYS A 48 -14.18 -11.36 28.51
N TYR A 49 -13.40 -10.59 27.76
CA TYR A 49 -12.10 -10.06 28.20
C TYR A 49 -12.29 -8.61 28.64
N ASN A 50 -11.92 -8.32 29.88
CA ASN A 50 -12.07 -6.98 30.48
C ASN A 50 -10.69 -6.46 30.91
N PRO A 51 -10.30 -5.22 30.56
CA PRO A 51 -9.08 -4.62 31.11
C PRO A 51 -9.19 -4.50 32.63
N VAL A 52 -8.10 -4.70 33.34
CA VAL A 52 -8.02 -4.61 34.81
C VAL A 52 -8.51 -3.25 35.33
N GLU A 53 -8.41 -2.21 34.51
CA GLU A 53 -8.83 -0.84 34.83
C GLU A 53 -10.35 -0.66 34.91
N ASN A 54 -11.15 -1.60 34.42
CA ASN A 54 -12.61 -1.52 34.46
C ASN A 54 -13.29 -2.85 34.90
N PRO A 55 -13.02 -3.35 36.11
CA PRO A 55 -13.48 -4.67 36.56
C PRO A 55 -15.00 -4.79 36.71
N GLY A 56 -15.74 -3.68 36.70
CA GLY A 56 -17.21 -3.66 36.87
C GLY A 56 -18.01 -3.96 35.61
N PHE A 57 -17.35 -4.15 34.46
CA PHE A 57 -18.04 -4.33 33.15
C PHE A 57 -18.16 -5.80 32.71
N ALA A 58 -17.84 -6.77 33.54
CA ALA A 58 -18.05 -8.17 33.16
C ALA A 58 -19.55 -8.51 33.22
N PRO A 59 -20.23 -8.79 32.10
CA PRO A 59 -21.64 -9.17 32.14
C PRO A 59 -21.79 -10.52 32.84
N SER A 60 -22.81 -10.65 33.70
CA SER A 60 -23.13 -11.95 34.25
C SER A 60 -23.71 -12.89 33.19
N ALA A 61 -23.63 -14.20 33.41
CA ALA A 61 -24.21 -15.19 32.48
C ALA A 61 -25.72 -14.92 32.25
N ASP A 62 -26.44 -14.44 33.28
CA ASP A 62 -27.85 -14.11 33.14
C ASP A 62 -28.08 -12.84 32.31
N ALA A 63 -27.21 -11.85 32.43
CA ALA A 63 -27.24 -10.67 31.56
C ALA A 63 -26.98 -11.03 30.07
N VAL A 64 -26.03 -11.94 29.79
CA VAL A 64 -25.78 -12.44 28.42
C VAL A 64 -27.00 -13.21 27.89
N ARG A 65 -27.61 -14.10 28.70
CA ARG A 65 -28.83 -14.82 28.32
C ARG A 65 -30.01 -13.87 28.05
N ALA A 66 -30.17 -12.83 28.88
CA ALA A 66 -31.23 -11.84 28.70
C ALA A 66 -31.04 -11.06 27.39
N ILE A 67 -29.80 -10.69 27.02
CA ILE A 67 -29.49 -10.05 25.74
C ILE A 67 -29.81 -10.99 24.57
N LEU A 68 -29.37 -12.25 24.61
CA LEU A 68 -29.70 -13.24 23.59
C LEU A 68 -31.20 -13.40 23.41
N ALA A 69 -31.94 -13.58 24.48
CA ALA A 69 -33.40 -13.69 24.43
C ALA A 69 -34.09 -12.42 23.91
N SER A 70 -33.54 -11.22 24.19
CA SER A 70 -34.08 -9.96 23.64
C SER A 70 -33.85 -9.86 22.14
N VAL A 71 -32.66 -10.29 21.63
CA VAL A 71 -32.34 -10.29 20.20
C VAL A 71 -33.18 -11.32 19.44
N GLU A 72 -33.41 -12.52 20.03
CA GLU A 72 -34.28 -13.55 19.44
C GLU A 72 -35.75 -13.10 19.36
N ALA A 73 -36.20 -12.26 20.29
CA ALA A 73 -37.56 -11.71 20.32
C ALA A 73 -37.73 -10.47 19.41
N GLU A 74 -36.65 -9.89 18.92
CA GLU A 74 -36.67 -8.70 18.07
C GLU A 74 -37.20 -9.04 16.66
N PRO A 75 -38.30 -8.39 16.21
CA PRO A 75 -38.74 -8.62 14.83
C PRO A 75 -37.72 -8.06 13.85
N LEU A 76 -37.02 -8.94 13.16
CA LEU A 76 -36.07 -8.54 12.11
C LEU A 76 -36.84 -8.15 10.86
N GLU A 77 -36.84 -6.88 10.53
CA GLU A 77 -37.25 -6.42 9.21
C GLU A 77 -36.16 -6.72 8.19
N ALA A 78 -36.55 -7.33 7.06
CA ALA A 78 -35.62 -7.56 5.97
C ALA A 78 -35.07 -6.21 5.47
N GLN A 79 -33.78 -5.97 5.68
CA GLN A 79 -33.13 -4.80 5.10
C GLN A 79 -32.89 -5.04 3.61
N TYR A 80 -33.80 -4.56 2.81
CA TYR A 80 -33.54 -4.44 1.39
C TYR A 80 -32.66 -3.21 1.16
N LEU A 81 -31.38 -3.44 0.90
CA LEU A 81 -30.51 -2.36 0.44
C LEU A 81 -31.03 -1.88 -0.91
N SER A 82 -31.81 -0.80 -0.90
CA SER A 82 -32.21 -0.12 -2.12
C SER A 82 -31.08 0.81 -2.52
N TYR A 83 -30.33 0.40 -3.53
CA TYR A 83 -29.36 1.31 -4.14
C TYR A 83 -30.08 2.21 -5.16
N PRO A 84 -29.75 3.51 -5.26
CA PRO A 84 -30.26 4.35 -6.31
C PRO A 84 -29.91 3.71 -7.66
N LYS A 85 -30.82 3.81 -8.63
CA LYS A 85 -30.54 3.33 -9.99
C LYS A 85 -29.38 4.16 -10.55
N LEU A 86 -28.25 3.52 -10.82
CA LEU A 86 -27.12 4.18 -11.44
C LEU A 86 -27.35 4.30 -12.94
N ASP A 87 -27.46 5.53 -13.43
CA ASP A 87 -27.33 5.80 -14.86
C ASP A 87 -25.84 5.77 -15.22
N PHE A 88 -25.43 4.71 -15.92
CA PHE A 88 -24.04 4.48 -16.30
C PHE A 88 -23.75 4.91 -17.74
N ASP A 89 -24.72 5.47 -18.45
CA ASP A 89 -24.54 5.94 -19.82
C ASP A 89 -23.83 7.31 -19.82
N VAL A 90 -22.81 7.40 -20.66
CA VAL A 90 -21.99 8.61 -20.84
C VAL A 90 -22.05 9.05 -22.29
N ALA A 91 -22.59 10.24 -22.53
CA ALA A 91 -22.63 10.86 -23.85
C ALA A 91 -21.46 11.85 -23.97
N VAL A 92 -20.41 11.47 -24.69
CA VAL A 92 -19.21 12.30 -24.89
C VAL A 92 -18.91 12.48 -26.37
N THR A 93 -18.30 13.59 -26.71
CA THR A 93 -17.68 13.77 -28.02
C THR A 93 -16.26 13.22 -27.96
N PRO A 94 -15.93 12.13 -28.66
CA PRO A 94 -14.60 11.56 -28.62
C PRO A 94 -13.53 12.55 -29.09
N GLY A 95 -12.39 12.57 -28.41
CA GLY A 95 -11.20 13.22 -28.91
C GLY A 95 -10.40 12.31 -29.85
N ARG A 96 -9.11 12.62 -30.04
CA ARG A 96 -8.24 11.83 -30.90
C ARG A 96 -6.81 11.76 -30.38
N ILE A 97 -6.07 10.76 -30.82
CA ILE A 97 -4.62 10.66 -30.64
C ILE A 97 -3.96 11.52 -31.73
N VAL A 98 -3.23 12.57 -31.33
CA VAL A 98 -2.58 13.52 -32.26
C VAL A 98 -1.14 13.16 -32.58
N LYS A 99 -0.47 12.41 -31.70
CA LYS A 99 0.91 11.94 -31.89
C LYS A 99 1.12 10.60 -31.22
N ARG A 100 1.93 9.74 -31.85
CA ARG A 100 2.40 8.47 -31.29
C ARG A 100 3.92 8.40 -31.39
N THR A 101 4.54 7.90 -30.34
CA THR A 101 5.99 7.67 -30.27
C THR A 101 6.23 6.29 -29.68
N ALA A 102 6.86 5.40 -30.44
CA ALA A 102 7.19 4.05 -29.96
C ALA A 102 8.46 4.06 -29.12
N ASN A 103 8.46 3.25 -28.04
CA ASN A 103 9.61 2.98 -27.20
C ASN A 103 9.83 1.47 -27.12
N LYS A 104 11.09 1.03 -27.20
CA LYS A 104 11.45 -0.41 -27.23
C LYS A 104 11.58 -1.03 -25.85
N ARG A 105 11.57 -0.23 -24.77
CA ARG A 105 11.71 -0.74 -23.40
C ARG A 105 10.51 -1.59 -23.01
N LEU A 106 10.69 -2.52 -22.07
CA LEU A 106 9.68 -3.45 -21.56
C LEU A 106 9.02 -4.32 -22.65
N GLY A 107 9.77 -4.65 -23.70
CA GLY A 107 9.23 -5.36 -24.85
C GLY A 107 8.45 -4.47 -25.82
N GLY A 108 8.34 -3.19 -25.53
CA GLY A 108 7.67 -2.17 -26.33
C GLY A 108 6.50 -1.51 -25.61
N TYR A 109 6.49 -0.18 -25.61
CA TYR A 109 5.33 0.63 -25.26
C TYR A 109 5.24 1.85 -26.16
N GLU A 110 4.11 2.51 -26.17
CA GLU A 110 3.90 3.72 -26.93
C GLU A 110 3.54 4.88 -26.02
N GLU A 111 4.01 6.07 -26.36
CA GLU A 111 3.54 7.33 -25.82
C GLU A 111 2.58 7.95 -26.81
N TRP A 112 1.35 8.22 -26.38
CA TRP A 112 0.34 8.92 -27.16
C TRP A 112 0.08 10.30 -26.57
N LEU A 113 0.06 11.33 -27.42
CA LEU A 113 -0.43 12.64 -27.05
C LEU A 113 -1.87 12.76 -27.55
N LEU A 114 -2.80 13.12 -26.66
CA LEU A 114 -4.21 13.28 -26.99
C LEU A 114 -4.54 14.73 -27.38
N SER A 115 -5.69 14.92 -28.04
CA SER A 115 -6.15 16.24 -28.50
C SER A 115 -6.42 17.24 -27.36
N ASN A 116 -6.69 16.77 -26.16
CA ASN A 116 -6.83 17.58 -24.94
C ASN A 116 -5.52 17.76 -24.16
N GLY A 117 -4.38 17.33 -24.71
CA GLY A 117 -3.06 17.49 -24.10
C GLY A 117 -2.64 16.35 -23.16
N VAL A 118 -3.52 15.45 -22.80
CA VAL A 118 -3.23 14.30 -21.94
C VAL A 118 -2.20 13.38 -22.61
N LYS A 119 -1.23 12.89 -21.84
CA LYS A 119 -0.26 11.87 -22.28
C LYS A 119 -0.71 10.49 -21.81
N VAL A 120 -0.66 9.53 -22.72
CA VAL A 120 -0.93 8.12 -22.44
C VAL A 120 0.30 7.30 -22.73
N TYR A 121 0.73 6.49 -21.78
CA TYR A 121 1.74 5.45 -21.96
C TYR A 121 1.03 4.10 -22.04
N TYR A 122 1.03 3.52 -23.24
CA TYR A 122 0.33 2.28 -23.53
C TYR A 122 1.31 1.13 -23.80
N ARG A 123 1.08 0.01 -23.12
CA ARG A 123 1.81 -1.24 -23.35
C ARG A 123 0.82 -2.36 -23.69
N GLN A 124 1.00 -2.95 -24.87
CA GLN A 124 0.34 -4.18 -25.25
C GLN A 124 0.98 -5.35 -24.50
N ALA A 125 0.23 -6.05 -23.69
CA ALA A 125 0.68 -7.26 -23.03
C ALA A 125 0.36 -8.51 -23.85
N ALA A 126 1.11 -9.59 -23.62
CA ALA A 126 0.67 -10.90 -24.07
C ALA A 126 -0.57 -11.36 -23.27
N PRO A 127 -1.45 -12.20 -23.85
CA PRO A 127 -2.61 -12.72 -23.15
C PRO A 127 -2.23 -13.39 -21.83
N VAL A 128 -2.92 -13.02 -20.74
CA VAL A 128 -2.71 -13.57 -19.41
C VAL A 128 -3.87 -14.51 -19.02
N LYS A 129 -3.59 -15.49 -18.15
CA LYS A 129 -4.63 -16.37 -17.58
C LYS A 129 -5.25 -15.81 -16.29
N ALA A 130 -4.86 -14.60 -15.88
CA ALA A 130 -5.37 -13.92 -14.71
C ALA A 130 -6.76 -13.32 -14.97
N ASN A 131 -7.44 -12.93 -13.88
CA ASN A 131 -8.77 -12.30 -13.97
C ASN A 131 -8.73 -10.83 -14.41
N VAL A 132 -7.55 -10.18 -14.39
CA VAL A 132 -7.37 -8.77 -14.78
C VAL A 132 -6.82 -8.73 -16.19
N HIS A 133 -7.54 -8.07 -17.10
CA HIS A 133 -7.22 -7.91 -18.53
C HIS A 133 -6.93 -6.46 -18.92
N LEU A 134 -7.18 -5.52 -18.01
CA LEU A 134 -6.81 -4.11 -18.10
C LEU A 134 -6.27 -3.65 -16.75
N ALA A 135 -5.12 -2.99 -16.76
CA ALA A 135 -4.62 -2.20 -15.63
C ALA A 135 -4.31 -0.78 -16.12
N THR A 136 -4.88 0.23 -15.47
CA THR A 136 -4.64 1.63 -15.82
C THR A 136 -4.52 2.51 -14.59
N ILE A 137 -3.61 3.47 -14.65
CA ILE A 137 -3.37 4.48 -13.63
C ILE A 137 -3.44 5.85 -14.30
N TRP A 138 -4.41 6.67 -13.88
CA TRP A 138 -4.59 8.04 -14.31
C TRP A 138 -3.99 8.93 -13.23
N ARG A 139 -2.78 9.43 -13.48
CA ARG A 139 -1.94 10.08 -12.48
C ARG A 139 -1.81 11.58 -12.77
N PHE A 140 -2.11 12.36 -11.78
CA PHE A 140 -1.90 13.81 -11.73
C PHE A 140 -0.64 14.12 -10.92
N ASP A 141 0.19 15.05 -11.39
CA ASP A 141 1.40 15.46 -10.68
C ASP A 141 1.15 16.44 -9.52
N THR A 142 -0.11 16.60 -9.12
CA THR A 142 -0.54 17.46 -8.03
C THR A 142 -1.08 16.62 -6.89
N GLY A 143 -0.43 16.67 -5.74
CA GLY A 143 -0.92 16.09 -4.49
C GLY A 143 -1.09 17.17 -3.43
N TYR A 144 -1.32 16.79 -2.17
CA TYR A 144 -1.48 17.78 -1.11
C TYR A 144 -0.19 18.55 -0.76
N ARG A 145 0.96 18.23 -1.38
CA ARG A 145 2.18 19.07 -1.31
C ARG A 145 2.00 20.48 -1.86
N SER A 146 0.94 20.73 -2.63
CA SER A 146 0.61 22.06 -3.13
C SER A 146 0.03 22.98 -2.06
N TYR A 147 -0.38 22.45 -0.92
CA TYR A 147 -0.88 23.25 0.20
C TYR A 147 0.24 23.88 1.01
N PRO A 148 0.03 25.12 1.51
CA PRO A 148 0.93 25.73 2.49
C PRO A 148 0.87 24.97 3.82
N ALA A 149 1.93 25.10 4.63
CA ALA A 149 2.14 24.30 5.83
C ALA A 149 0.98 24.39 6.85
N ASP A 150 0.38 25.55 7.00
CA ASP A 150 -0.72 25.82 7.94
C ASP A 150 -2.05 25.17 7.55
N LYS A 151 -2.25 24.85 6.26
CA LYS A 151 -3.45 24.19 5.75
C LYS A 151 -3.24 22.70 5.43
N LEU A 152 -1.99 22.25 5.46
CA LEU A 152 -1.62 20.94 4.96
C LEU A 152 -2.28 19.79 5.73
N THR A 153 -2.37 19.88 7.06
CA THR A 153 -2.94 18.81 7.89
C THR A 153 -4.45 18.66 7.64
N ALA A 154 -5.20 19.76 7.53
CA ALA A 154 -6.62 19.72 7.15
C ALA A 154 -6.83 19.17 5.73
N ALA A 155 -6.00 19.60 4.75
CA ALA A 155 -6.05 19.08 3.39
C ALA A 155 -5.74 17.55 3.33
N ARG A 156 -4.82 17.07 4.17
CA ARG A 156 -4.54 15.62 4.29
C ARG A 156 -5.71 14.84 4.86
N PHE A 157 -6.41 15.39 5.85
CA PHE A 157 -7.61 14.75 6.40
C PHE A 157 -8.74 14.71 5.35
N ALA A 158 -8.97 15.83 4.64
CA ALA A 158 -9.92 15.90 3.53
C ALA A 158 -9.57 14.87 2.43
N ALA A 159 -8.31 14.81 2.00
CA ALA A 159 -7.84 13.83 1.02
C ALA A 159 -8.02 12.38 1.50
N ALA A 160 -7.81 12.10 2.78
CA ALA A 160 -8.03 10.77 3.34
C ALA A 160 -9.50 10.37 3.37
N TYR A 161 -10.41 11.33 3.54
CA TYR A 161 -11.84 11.13 3.42
C TYR A 161 -12.22 10.83 1.96
N ASP A 162 -11.82 11.69 1.01
CA ASP A 162 -12.09 11.52 -0.42
C ASP A 162 -11.56 10.18 -0.97
N ASN A 163 -10.37 9.77 -0.56
CA ASN A 163 -9.80 8.49 -0.98
C ASN A 163 -10.71 7.29 -0.68
N ARG A 164 -11.58 7.39 0.31
CA ARG A 164 -12.51 6.33 0.72
C ARG A 164 -13.91 6.49 0.15
N THR A 165 -14.38 7.73 0.02
CA THR A 165 -15.79 8.04 -0.28
C THR A 165 -16.03 8.48 -1.71
N LEU A 166 -15.01 9.06 -2.38
CA LEU A 166 -15.14 9.57 -3.74
C LEU A 166 -15.81 8.56 -4.68
N GLY A 167 -16.96 8.93 -5.17
CA GLY A 167 -17.75 8.20 -6.12
C GLY A 167 -18.21 9.10 -7.27
N PHE A 168 -19.36 8.83 -7.85
CA PHE A 168 -19.93 9.65 -8.94
C PHE A 168 -21.45 9.54 -8.97
N ARG A 169 -22.11 10.56 -9.58
CA ARG A 169 -23.56 10.60 -9.82
C ARG A 169 -24.40 10.29 -8.57
N GLY A 170 -24.06 10.90 -7.44
CA GLY A 170 -24.78 10.72 -6.18
C GLY A 170 -24.53 9.40 -5.47
N CYS A 171 -23.63 8.57 -5.95
CA CYS A 171 -23.27 7.29 -5.35
C CYS A 171 -21.87 7.34 -4.75
N GLU A 172 -21.73 7.08 -3.46
CA GLU A 172 -20.43 6.89 -2.82
C GLU A 172 -19.74 5.60 -3.29
N ARG A 173 -18.43 5.53 -3.13
CA ARG A 173 -17.57 4.39 -3.51
C ARG A 173 -18.12 3.04 -3.05
N GLN A 174 -18.60 2.95 -1.82
CA GLN A 174 -19.12 1.70 -1.28
C GLN A 174 -20.38 1.24 -1.99
N ALA A 175 -21.28 2.17 -2.30
CA ALA A 175 -22.52 1.88 -3.04
C ALA A 175 -22.24 1.41 -4.47
N LEU A 176 -21.20 1.94 -5.11
CA LEU A 176 -20.83 1.55 -6.49
C LEU A 176 -20.53 0.05 -6.63
N ARG A 177 -20.10 -0.63 -5.56
CA ARG A 177 -19.82 -2.07 -5.58
C ARG A 177 -21.07 -2.94 -5.80
N ALA A 178 -22.25 -2.40 -5.55
CA ALA A 178 -23.51 -3.12 -5.70
C ALA A 178 -24.03 -3.15 -7.14
N PHE A 179 -23.47 -2.34 -8.04
CA PHE A 179 -23.94 -2.24 -9.42
C PHE A 179 -23.32 -3.33 -10.30
N PRO A 180 -24.15 -4.13 -11.02
CA PRO A 180 -23.67 -5.19 -11.90
C PRO A 180 -22.74 -4.70 -13.02
N GLU A 181 -22.92 -3.45 -13.48
CA GLU A 181 -22.10 -2.80 -14.49
C GLU A 181 -20.64 -2.71 -14.05
N LEU A 182 -20.42 -2.54 -12.74
CA LEU A 182 -19.10 -2.41 -12.11
C LEU A 182 -18.56 -3.73 -11.55
N SER A 183 -19.32 -4.82 -11.67
CA SER A 183 -18.81 -6.14 -11.28
C SER A 183 -17.59 -6.51 -12.12
N GLY A 184 -16.45 -6.79 -11.47
CA GLY A 184 -15.18 -7.04 -12.14
C GLY A 184 -14.38 -5.79 -12.50
N VAL A 185 -14.81 -4.60 -12.07
CA VAL A 185 -14.01 -3.36 -12.10
C VAL A 185 -13.54 -3.04 -10.69
N ASN A 186 -12.23 -2.91 -10.49
CA ASN A 186 -11.67 -2.41 -9.25
C ASN A 186 -11.36 -0.91 -9.39
N ILE A 187 -11.73 -0.15 -8.38
CA ILE A 187 -11.58 1.30 -8.34
C ILE A 187 -10.79 1.68 -7.10
N LEU A 188 -9.70 2.40 -7.29
CA LEU A 188 -8.92 2.97 -6.19
C LEU A 188 -8.56 4.41 -6.54
N THR A 189 -8.84 5.34 -5.65
CA THR A 189 -8.40 6.73 -5.77
C THR A 189 -7.42 7.03 -4.65
N ARG A 190 -6.39 7.80 -4.96
CA ARG A 190 -5.37 8.21 -4.01
C ARG A 190 -5.04 9.67 -4.23
N THR A 191 -5.14 10.47 -3.19
CA THR A 191 -4.48 11.76 -3.11
C THR A 191 -3.35 11.61 -2.11
N GLN A 192 -2.13 11.73 -2.59
CA GLN A 192 -0.90 11.53 -1.83
C GLN A 192 -0.08 12.83 -1.80
N GLN A 193 1.08 12.76 -1.19
CA GLN A 193 1.98 13.88 -1.05
C GLN A 193 2.35 14.52 -2.39
N GLN A 194 2.76 13.73 -3.39
CA GLN A 194 3.36 14.21 -4.63
C GLN A 194 2.45 14.07 -5.85
N ALA A 195 1.40 13.28 -5.73
CA ALA A 195 0.53 12.95 -6.84
C ALA A 195 -0.86 12.57 -6.36
N ALA A 196 -1.84 12.70 -7.23
CA ALA A 196 -3.11 12.05 -7.10
C ALA A 196 -3.29 11.02 -8.23
N SER A 197 -4.08 9.98 -8.01
CA SER A 197 -4.35 8.96 -9.02
C SER A 197 -5.76 8.38 -8.92
N VAL A 198 -6.30 8.03 -10.07
CA VAL A 198 -7.40 7.08 -10.23
C VAL A 198 -6.79 5.81 -10.81
N GLU A 199 -6.85 4.73 -10.07
CA GLU A 199 -6.30 3.43 -10.44
C GLU A 199 -7.45 2.48 -10.71
N LEU A 200 -7.51 1.92 -11.91
CA LEU A 200 -8.58 1.04 -12.36
C LEU A 200 -8.00 -0.25 -12.88
N SER A 201 -8.68 -1.35 -12.56
CA SER A 201 -8.41 -2.62 -13.23
C SER A 201 -9.73 -3.32 -13.56
N ALA A 202 -9.73 -4.06 -14.66
CA ALA A 202 -10.93 -4.68 -15.15
C ALA A 202 -10.73 -6.15 -15.52
N ALA A 203 -11.76 -6.96 -15.25
CA ALA A 203 -11.93 -8.28 -15.80
C ALA A 203 -12.29 -8.21 -17.29
N ARG A 204 -12.12 -9.32 -18.01
CA ARG A 204 -12.47 -9.41 -19.44
C ARG A 204 -13.95 -9.04 -19.68
N GLY A 205 -14.17 -8.15 -20.65
CA GLY A 205 -15.49 -7.62 -21.00
C GLY A 205 -15.97 -6.49 -20.08
N LYS A 206 -15.11 -6.00 -19.16
CA LYS A 206 -15.38 -4.86 -18.27
C LYS A 206 -14.43 -3.68 -18.49
N GLU A 207 -13.62 -3.74 -19.51
CA GLU A 207 -12.56 -2.77 -19.78
C GLU A 207 -13.14 -1.40 -20.13
N GLU A 208 -14.18 -1.36 -20.98
CA GLU A 208 -14.91 -0.11 -21.27
C GLU A 208 -15.53 0.49 -20.01
N ALA A 209 -16.14 -0.37 -19.16
CA ALA A 209 -16.72 0.07 -17.89
C ALA A 209 -15.68 0.72 -16.97
N ALA A 210 -14.44 0.23 -16.98
CA ALA A 210 -13.34 0.85 -16.23
C ALA A 210 -13.01 2.26 -16.77
N PHE A 211 -12.87 2.44 -18.09
CA PHE A 211 -12.63 3.76 -18.68
C PHE A 211 -13.78 4.73 -18.42
N LYS A 212 -15.02 4.26 -18.56
CA LYS A 212 -16.23 5.03 -18.24
C LYS A 212 -16.26 5.44 -16.77
N THR A 213 -15.89 4.54 -15.88
CA THR A 213 -15.75 4.84 -14.44
C THR A 213 -14.71 5.92 -14.18
N GLY A 214 -13.56 5.85 -14.80
CA GLY A 214 -12.53 6.88 -14.69
C GLY A 214 -13.04 8.24 -15.15
N TRP A 215 -13.76 8.30 -16.27
CA TRP A 215 -14.38 9.51 -16.77
C TRP A 215 -15.41 10.07 -15.78
N LEU A 216 -16.32 9.23 -15.27
CA LEU A 216 -17.36 9.63 -14.32
C LEU A 216 -16.79 10.15 -13.01
N LEU A 217 -15.74 9.52 -12.47
CA LEU A 217 -15.05 9.99 -11.28
C LEU A 217 -14.43 11.39 -11.46
N LEU A 218 -14.01 11.75 -12.68
CA LEU A 218 -13.33 13.01 -12.96
C LEU A 218 -14.27 14.10 -13.49
N GLN A 219 -15.40 13.76 -14.11
CA GLN A 219 -16.31 14.73 -14.70
C GLN A 219 -17.63 14.90 -13.91
N GLU A 220 -18.06 13.87 -13.21
CA GLU A 220 -19.29 13.86 -12.42
C GLU A 220 -19.06 13.32 -11.00
N PRO A 221 -18.06 13.87 -10.26
CA PRO A 221 -17.67 13.35 -8.95
C PRO A 221 -18.77 13.53 -7.92
N TYR A 222 -18.82 12.58 -7.00
CA TYR A 222 -19.63 12.67 -5.80
C TYR A 222 -18.73 12.53 -4.57
N LEU A 223 -18.64 13.60 -3.78
CA LEU A 223 -17.75 13.71 -2.61
C LEU A 223 -18.42 13.25 -1.31
N GLY A 224 -19.61 12.69 -1.38
CA GLY A 224 -20.40 12.31 -0.23
C GLY A 224 -21.29 13.45 0.29
N GLU A 225 -21.96 13.20 1.40
CA GLU A 225 -22.85 14.15 2.07
C GLU A 225 -22.22 14.74 3.32
N GLU A 226 -22.62 15.94 3.70
CA GLU A 226 -22.16 16.64 4.90
C GLU A 226 -22.35 15.78 6.16
N ALA A 227 -23.48 15.06 6.27
CA ALA A 227 -23.75 14.17 7.39
C ALA A 227 -22.70 13.03 7.54
N GLY A 228 -22.21 12.47 6.41
CA GLY A 228 -21.15 11.47 6.38
C GLY A 228 -19.81 12.03 6.81
N LEU A 229 -19.50 13.25 6.37
CA LEU A 229 -18.29 13.97 6.79
C LEU A 229 -18.33 14.26 8.29
N GLU A 230 -19.42 14.85 8.80
CA GLU A 230 -19.55 15.20 10.22
C GLU A 230 -19.50 13.97 11.13
N LYS A 231 -20.11 12.85 10.72
CA LYS A 231 -19.94 11.58 11.44
C LYS A 231 -18.46 11.14 11.49
N THR A 232 -17.74 11.22 10.35
CA THR A 232 -16.33 10.84 10.29
C THR A 232 -15.47 11.77 11.16
N LYS A 233 -15.75 13.08 11.18
CA LYS A 233 -15.09 14.05 12.06
C LYS A 233 -15.34 13.69 13.53
N ALA A 234 -16.58 13.48 13.92
CA ALA A 234 -16.96 13.12 15.31
C ALA A 234 -16.26 11.84 15.79
N ASP A 235 -16.20 10.80 14.94
CA ASP A 235 -15.52 9.54 15.26
C ASP A 235 -13.99 9.76 15.45
N ASN A 236 -13.36 10.59 14.62
CA ASN A 236 -11.94 10.90 14.76
C ASN A 236 -11.66 11.77 15.99
N LEU A 237 -12.47 12.79 16.26
CA LEU A 237 -12.34 13.64 17.46
C LEU A 237 -12.50 12.81 18.73
N LYS A 238 -13.45 11.90 18.77
CA LYS A 238 -13.63 10.96 19.89
C LYS A 238 -12.37 10.08 20.10
N ASN A 239 -11.74 9.64 19.03
CA ASN A 239 -10.50 8.86 19.11
C ASN A 239 -9.33 9.71 19.62
N LEU A 240 -9.21 10.98 19.20
CA LEU A 240 -8.22 11.91 19.75
C LEU A 240 -8.39 12.17 21.26
N GLY A 241 -9.62 12.15 21.75
CA GLY A 241 -9.91 12.32 23.19
C GLY A 241 -9.53 11.10 24.05
N ARG A 242 -9.15 9.98 23.47
CA ARG A 242 -8.65 8.82 24.20
C ARG A 242 -7.20 9.04 24.63
N LYS A 243 -6.82 8.49 25.80
CA LYS A 243 -5.42 8.49 26.22
C LYS A 243 -4.59 7.84 25.09
N PRO A 244 -3.60 8.53 24.54
CA PRO A 244 -2.78 7.94 23.50
C PRO A 244 -2.06 6.70 24.03
N ASN A 245 -1.95 5.68 23.20
CA ASN A 245 -1.11 4.55 23.49
C ASN A 245 0.34 5.06 23.65
N PRO A 246 1.09 4.65 24.69
CA PRO A 246 2.47 5.09 24.91
C PRO A 246 3.36 4.88 23.68
N ARG A 247 3.19 3.79 22.93
CA ARG A 247 3.91 3.54 21.69
C ARG A 247 3.64 4.61 20.64
N THR A 248 2.39 5.00 20.41
CA THR A 248 2.03 6.07 19.46
C THR A 248 2.63 7.41 19.88
N ALA A 249 2.59 7.73 21.19
CA ALA A 249 3.22 8.96 21.68
C ALA A 249 4.73 8.98 21.44
N PHE A 250 5.38 7.84 21.60
CA PHE A 250 6.80 7.69 21.29
C PHE A 250 7.08 7.83 19.79
N GLU A 251 6.28 7.23 18.92
CA GLU A 251 6.39 7.35 17.46
C GLU A 251 6.27 8.80 16.99
N ASP A 252 5.37 9.59 17.57
CA ASP A 252 5.25 11.01 17.28
C ASP A 252 6.51 11.78 17.71
N LYS A 253 7.03 11.51 18.90
CA LYS A 253 8.28 12.07 19.43
C LYS A 253 9.47 11.71 18.54
N TYR A 254 9.59 10.44 18.17
CA TYR A 254 10.62 9.92 17.27
C TYR A 254 10.57 10.63 15.92
N THR A 255 9.39 10.71 15.32
CA THR A 255 9.17 11.37 14.03
C THR A 255 9.63 12.83 14.06
N LYS A 256 9.28 13.58 15.12
CA LYS A 256 9.72 14.97 15.31
C LYS A 256 11.24 15.10 15.47
N GLN A 257 11.86 14.17 16.19
CA GLN A 257 13.32 14.18 16.35
C GLN A 257 14.04 13.89 15.03
N VAL A 258 13.58 12.87 14.29
CA VAL A 258 14.22 12.42 13.05
C VAL A 258 14.04 13.42 11.90
N TYR A 259 12.84 13.96 11.73
CA TYR A 259 12.48 14.78 10.57
C TYR A 259 12.28 16.25 10.89
N GLY A 260 12.45 16.66 12.17
CA GLY A 260 12.10 17.99 12.65
C GLY A 260 10.58 18.19 12.70
N ASP A 261 10.16 19.41 12.93
CA ASP A 261 8.73 19.80 12.93
C ASP A 261 8.22 19.94 11.48
N HIS A 262 8.18 18.82 10.75
CA HIS A 262 7.82 18.82 9.34
C HIS A 262 6.31 18.71 9.14
N PRO A 263 5.63 19.67 8.46
CA PRO A 263 4.15 19.73 8.38
C PRO A 263 3.49 18.47 7.80
N TRP A 264 4.18 17.71 6.95
CA TRP A 264 3.63 16.48 6.37
C TRP A 264 3.53 15.33 7.35
N LEU A 265 4.25 15.43 8.47
CA LEU A 265 4.34 14.39 9.49
C LEU A 265 3.55 14.73 10.74
N HIS A 266 2.92 15.91 10.78
CA HIS A 266 2.03 16.27 11.89
C HIS A 266 0.87 15.28 11.97
N PRO A 267 0.53 14.73 13.16
CA PRO A 267 -0.69 13.97 13.34
C PRO A 267 -1.92 14.85 13.06
N PHE A 268 -3.07 14.22 12.80
CA PHE A 268 -4.31 14.96 12.76
C PHE A 268 -4.64 15.47 14.17
N ASP A 269 -4.85 16.76 14.31
CA ASP A 269 -5.32 17.39 15.53
C ASP A 269 -6.79 17.82 15.40
N SER A 270 -7.39 18.25 16.52
CA SER A 270 -8.79 18.68 16.52
C SER A 270 -9.04 19.86 15.59
N ALA A 271 -8.13 20.83 15.56
CA ALA A 271 -8.27 22.02 14.73
C ALA A 271 -8.25 21.68 13.23
N ALA A 272 -7.35 20.77 12.82
CA ALA A 272 -7.27 20.31 11.44
C ALA A 272 -8.51 19.52 11.02
N ILE A 273 -9.07 18.66 11.91
CA ILE A 273 -10.29 17.90 11.64
C ILE A 273 -11.51 18.83 11.56
N GLU A 274 -11.65 19.74 12.52
CA GLU A 274 -12.76 20.70 12.58
C GLU A 274 -12.76 21.67 11.39
N ALA A 275 -11.59 22.04 10.87
CA ALA A 275 -11.45 22.92 9.72
C ALA A 275 -11.93 22.31 8.39
N VAL A 276 -12.18 21.00 8.32
CA VAL A 276 -12.65 20.34 7.09
C VAL A 276 -14.16 20.46 6.96
N ASP A 277 -14.58 21.06 5.87
CA ASP A 277 -15.97 21.16 5.42
C ASP A 277 -16.12 20.69 3.97
N MET A 278 -17.32 20.71 3.43
CA MET A 278 -17.59 20.32 2.04
C MET A 278 -16.91 21.24 1.03
N ALA A 279 -16.61 22.49 1.38
CA ALA A 279 -15.89 23.41 0.50
C ALA A 279 -14.42 23.03 0.38
N LEU A 280 -13.77 22.67 1.51
CA LEU A 280 -12.40 22.20 1.49
C LEU A 280 -12.27 20.82 0.83
N LEU A 281 -13.24 19.90 1.02
CA LEU A 281 -13.27 18.63 0.28
C LEU A 281 -13.28 18.88 -1.23
N ARG A 282 -14.16 19.78 -1.69
CA ARG A 282 -14.23 20.15 -3.09
C ARG A 282 -12.94 20.78 -3.60
N GLU A 283 -12.35 21.70 -2.83
CA GLU A 283 -11.06 22.31 -3.19
C GLU A 283 -9.96 21.27 -3.31
N VAL A 284 -9.88 20.32 -2.37
CA VAL A 284 -8.87 19.23 -2.39
C VAL A 284 -9.06 18.34 -3.60
N TYR A 285 -10.29 17.96 -3.90
CA TYR A 285 -10.62 17.18 -5.09
C TYR A 285 -10.24 17.94 -6.38
N GLU A 286 -10.66 19.19 -6.54
CA GLU A 286 -10.37 19.98 -7.73
C GLU A 286 -8.86 20.15 -7.95
N ARG A 287 -8.11 20.48 -6.92
CA ARG A 287 -6.64 20.57 -6.99
C ARG A 287 -5.99 19.24 -7.40
N ALA A 288 -6.53 18.12 -6.95
CA ALA A 288 -5.96 16.82 -7.18
C ALA A 288 -6.29 16.26 -8.57
N PHE A 289 -7.51 16.51 -9.10
CA PHE A 289 -8.08 15.69 -10.17
C PHE A 289 -8.61 16.47 -11.37
N THR A 290 -8.47 17.80 -11.47
CA THR A 290 -9.02 18.57 -12.58
C THR A 290 -7.99 19.25 -13.48
N ASP A 291 -6.70 19.18 -13.17
CA ASP A 291 -5.63 19.67 -14.02
C ASP A 291 -5.24 18.63 -15.08
N PHE A 292 -6.06 18.51 -16.12
CA PHE A 292 -5.83 17.52 -17.17
C PHE A 292 -4.60 17.80 -18.03
N ALA A 293 -4.06 19.01 -18.04
CA ALA A 293 -2.80 19.33 -18.70
C ALA A 293 -1.60 18.58 -18.07
N HIS A 294 -1.73 18.22 -16.79
CA HIS A 294 -0.73 17.45 -16.05
C HIS A 294 -1.20 16.02 -15.71
N LEU A 295 -2.25 15.54 -16.40
CA LEU A 295 -2.66 14.15 -16.35
C LEU A 295 -1.76 13.29 -17.23
N THR A 296 -1.27 12.20 -16.65
CA THR A 296 -0.57 11.13 -17.36
C THR A 296 -1.31 9.81 -17.11
N VAL A 297 -1.67 9.12 -18.18
CA VAL A 297 -2.37 7.84 -18.11
C VAL A 297 -1.43 6.70 -18.49
N PHE A 298 -1.34 5.69 -17.63
CA PHE A 298 -0.57 4.47 -17.86
C PHE A 298 -1.53 3.33 -18.09
N ILE A 299 -1.36 2.58 -19.17
CA ILE A 299 -2.23 1.49 -19.56
C ILE A 299 -1.42 0.27 -19.94
N THR A 300 -1.74 -0.87 -19.31
CA THR A 300 -1.27 -2.19 -19.74
C THR A 300 -2.49 -3.09 -19.92
N SER A 301 -2.65 -3.68 -21.09
CA SER A 301 -3.80 -4.54 -21.42
C SER A 301 -3.40 -5.64 -22.40
N ASP A 302 -4.08 -6.77 -22.35
CA ASP A 302 -4.00 -7.86 -23.31
C ASP A 302 -5.13 -7.83 -24.37
N LEU A 303 -5.94 -6.76 -24.38
CA LEU A 303 -6.94 -6.51 -25.42
C LEU A 303 -6.27 -6.06 -26.72
N ASP A 304 -7.04 -6.13 -27.80
CA ASP A 304 -6.62 -5.54 -29.04
C ASP A 304 -6.36 -4.03 -28.89
N ARG A 305 -5.29 -3.57 -29.47
CA ARG A 305 -4.88 -2.15 -29.43
C ARG A 305 -5.99 -1.22 -29.89
N ALA A 306 -6.76 -1.62 -30.92
CA ALA A 306 -7.82 -0.80 -31.50
C ALA A 306 -8.93 -0.51 -30.47
N ASP A 307 -9.26 -1.48 -29.62
CA ASP A 307 -10.27 -1.30 -28.57
C ASP A 307 -9.78 -0.30 -27.53
N ILE A 308 -8.53 -0.44 -27.08
CA ILE A 308 -7.94 0.51 -26.13
C ILE A 308 -7.85 1.93 -26.72
N GLU A 309 -7.46 2.06 -28.00
CA GLU A 309 -7.47 3.36 -28.67
C GLU A 309 -8.88 3.98 -28.72
N ALA A 310 -9.90 3.17 -29.00
CA ALA A 310 -11.30 3.64 -29.00
C ALA A 310 -11.71 4.14 -27.61
N TYR A 311 -11.45 3.39 -26.54
CA TYR A 311 -11.77 3.79 -25.17
C TYR A 311 -11.00 5.03 -24.73
N VAL A 312 -9.70 5.11 -25.07
CA VAL A 312 -8.87 6.30 -24.79
C VAL A 312 -9.42 7.53 -25.51
N CYS A 313 -9.78 7.42 -26.80
CA CYS A 313 -10.35 8.53 -27.56
C CYS A 313 -11.71 8.96 -27.01
N GLN A 314 -12.54 8.00 -26.60
CA GLN A 314 -13.89 8.26 -26.09
C GLN A 314 -13.86 8.86 -24.68
N TYR A 315 -13.10 8.28 -23.74
CA TYR A 315 -13.20 8.63 -22.33
C TYR A 315 -12.02 9.50 -21.83
N VAL A 316 -10.80 9.27 -22.29
CA VAL A 316 -9.64 10.04 -21.81
C VAL A 316 -9.48 11.35 -22.61
N ALA A 317 -9.59 11.27 -23.92
CA ALA A 317 -9.40 12.44 -24.78
C ALA A 317 -10.62 13.40 -24.77
N SER A 318 -11.74 13.00 -24.18
CA SER A 318 -12.94 13.81 -23.98
C SER A 318 -12.99 14.52 -22.62
N LEU A 319 -12.04 14.27 -21.72
CA LEU A 319 -11.96 14.97 -20.44
C LEU A 319 -11.81 16.47 -20.65
N GLN A 320 -12.64 17.24 -19.93
CA GLN A 320 -12.69 18.70 -19.98
C GLN A 320 -12.55 19.28 -18.59
N GLY A 321 -11.86 20.36 -18.47
CA GLY A 321 -11.63 21.10 -17.25
C GLY A 321 -10.20 21.64 -17.19
N GLU A 322 -10.05 22.77 -16.56
CA GLU A 322 -8.75 23.41 -16.31
C GLU A 322 -8.72 23.84 -14.85
N TYR A 323 -7.69 23.41 -14.16
CA TYR A 323 -7.37 23.93 -12.85
C TYR A 323 -5.96 24.52 -12.90
N PRO A 324 -5.71 25.71 -12.36
CA PRO A 324 -4.38 26.29 -12.37
C PRO A 324 -3.37 25.37 -11.69
N TYR A 325 -2.30 25.02 -12.40
CA TYR A 325 -1.24 24.16 -11.84
C TYR A 325 -0.70 24.75 -10.55
N GLN A 326 -0.73 23.95 -9.49
CA GLN A 326 -0.27 24.35 -8.18
C GLN A 326 1.18 23.88 -7.96
N LYS A 327 2.09 24.82 -7.82
CA LYS A 327 3.48 24.51 -7.47
C LYS A 327 3.55 23.83 -6.10
N THR A 328 4.55 22.99 -5.92
CA THR A 328 4.90 22.43 -4.63
C THR A 328 5.18 23.52 -3.61
N ALA A 329 4.38 23.59 -2.55
CA ALA A 329 4.57 24.54 -1.46
C ALA A 329 5.48 23.97 -0.36
N THR A 330 5.49 22.65 -0.18
CA THR A 330 6.22 21.99 0.90
C THR A 330 7.18 20.93 0.34
N ALA A 331 8.42 20.90 0.81
CA ALA A 331 9.42 19.91 0.43
C ALA A 331 9.08 18.52 1.02
N LEU A 332 9.67 17.48 0.45
CA LEU A 332 9.58 16.12 1.04
C LEU A 332 10.33 16.07 2.37
N PRO A 333 9.79 15.38 3.39
CA PRO A 333 10.51 15.17 4.64
C PRO A 333 11.80 14.37 4.40
N LYS A 334 12.88 14.85 4.99
CA LYS A 334 14.17 14.15 5.00
C LYS A 334 14.68 14.11 6.43
N PRO A 335 15.38 13.05 6.84
CA PRO A 335 15.99 13.02 8.16
C PRO A 335 16.90 14.22 8.36
N VAL A 336 16.71 14.94 9.46
CA VAL A 336 17.54 16.11 9.86
C VAL A 336 18.67 15.72 10.79
N LEU A 337 18.53 14.61 11.50
CA LEU A 337 19.55 14.07 12.40
C LEU A 337 20.78 13.64 11.60
N LYS A 338 21.96 13.88 12.17
CA LYS A 338 23.25 13.57 11.57
C LYS A 338 24.09 12.72 12.49
N GLY A 339 24.92 11.87 11.87
CA GLY A 339 25.75 10.93 12.59
C GLY A 339 24.93 9.85 13.29
N ARG A 340 25.47 9.32 14.40
CA ARG A 340 24.78 8.28 15.17
C ARG A 340 23.88 8.92 16.23
N GLN A 341 22.61 8.60 16.19
CA GLN A 341 21.60 9.04 17.14
C GLN A 341 20.96 7.83 17.85
N LEU A 342 20.70 7.98 19.14
CA LEU A 342 19.98 7.01 19.95
C LEU A 342 18.74 7.68 20.54
N ILE A 343 17.58 7.14 20.23
CA ILE A 343 16.29 7.64 20.69
C ILE A 343 15.61 6.52 21.49
N THR A 344 15.42 6.77 22.79
CA THR A 344 14.90 5.75 23.71
C THR A 344 13.68 6.24 24.47
N GLU A 345 12.80 5.30 24.80
CA GLU A 345 11.67 5.50 25.70
C GLU A 345 11.45 4.23 26.52
N THR A 346 11.11 4.37 27.79
CA THR A 346 10.75 3.25 28.66
C THR A 346 9.40 3.51 29.30
N ASN A 347 8.49 2.54 29.23
CA ASN A 347 7.16 2.60 29.77
C ASN A 347 6.85 1.33 30.58
N ALA A 348 5.82 1.39 31.40
CA ALA A 348 5.33 0.21 32.11
C ALA A 348 4.79 -0.85 31.12
N PRO A 349 5.07 -2.14 31.32
CA PRO A 349 4.68 -3.19 30.41
C PRO A 349 3.18 -3.46 30.46
N GLU A 350 2.58 -3.72 29.30
CA GLU A 350 1.18 -4.20 29.21
C GLU A 350 1.08 -5.70 29.49
N SER A 351 2.16 -6.46 29.23
CA SER A 351 2.24 -7.91 29.44
C SER A 351 3.60 -8.33 29.98
N GLU A 352 4.44 -8.92 29.15
CA GLU A 352 5.82 -9.28 29.49
C GLU A 352 6.78 -8.14 29.11
N PRO A 353 7.84 -7.90 29.91
CA PRO A 353 8.86 -6.91 29.55
C PRO A 353 9.49 -7.18 28.19
N VAL A 354 9.51 -6.16 27.34
CA VAL A 354 10.03 -6.27 25.97
C VAL A 354 10.66 -4.96 25.50
N SER A 355 11.74 -5.05 24.76
CA SER A 355 12.32 -3.94 24.00
C SER A 355 12.11 -4.16 22.51
N ASN A 356 11.57 -3.17 21.83
CA ASN A 356 11.48 -3.08 20.37
C ASN A 356 12.64 -2.22 19.88
N ILE A 357 13.41 -2.73 18.95
CA ILE A 357 14.59 -2.06 18.41
C ILE A 357 14.43 -1.89 16.90
N ASP A 358 14.58 -0.65 16.43
CA ASP A 358 14.75 -0.31 15.02
C ASP A 358 16.09 0.37 14.83
N TYR A 359 17.02 -0.27 14.13
CA TYR A 359 18.31 0.29 13.78
C TYR A 359 18.33 0.67 12.31
N MET A 360 18.27 1.96 12.01
CA MET A 360 18.22 2.49 10.66
C MET A 360 19.55 3.12 10.25
N TYR A 361 20.09 2.68 9.14
CA TYR A 361 21.20 3.29 8.40
C TYR A 361 20.65 4.10 7.26
N VAL A 362 21.14 5.33 7.05
CA VAL A 362 20.69 6.24 5.98
C VAL A 362 21.88 6.59 5.10
N ALA A 363 21.79 6.35 3.81
CA ALA A 363 22.89 6.62 2.87
C ALA A 363 22.39 7.13 1.51
N ASP A 364 23.18 8.04 0.92
CA ASP A 364 22.98 8.46 -0.47
C ASP A 364 23.55 7.40 -1.43
N VAL A 365 22.65 6.65 -2.07
CA VAL A 365 23.01 5.62 -3.04
C VAL A 365 22.34 5.92 -4.38
N LYS A 366 23.11 5.91 -5.47
CA LYS A 366 22.53 6.06 -6.80
C LYS A 366 21.66 4.85 -7.13
N THR A 367 20.37 5.11 -7.37
CA THR A 367 19.41 4.06 -7.69
C THR A 367 19.61 3.57 -9.12
N THR A 368 20.22 2.40 -9.28
CA THR A 368 20.40 1.67 -10.54
C THR A 368 20.06 0.19 -10.32
N THR A 369 19.69 -0.54 -11.39
CA THR A 369 19.41 -1.98 -11.30
C THR A 369 20.59 -2.75 -10.67
N ARG A 370 21.83 -2.38 -10.99
CA ARG A 370 23.02 -2.97 -10.37
C ARG A 370 23.09 -2.68 -8.87
N CYS A 371 22.85 -1.44 -8.42
CA CYS A 371 22.91 -1.10 -7.00
C CYS A 371 21.80 -1.81 -6.22
N ILE A 372 20.59 -1.94 -6.79
CA ILE A 372 19.48 -2.71 -6.21
C ILE A 372 19.89 -4.18 -6.07
N LEU A 373 20.51 -4.76 -7.10
CA LEU A 373 20.98 -6.14 -7.03
C LEU A 373 22.09 -6.33 -5.98
N VAL A 374 22.99 -5.35 -5.82
CA VAL A 374 23.99 -5.37 -4.74
C VAL A 374 23.33 -5.33 -3.36
N SER A 375 22.23 -4.57 -3.19
CA SER A 375 21.49 -4.56 -1.93
C SER A 375 20.79 -5.90 -1.65
N ASP A 376 20.28 -6.60 -2.66
CA ASP A 376 19.72 -7.95 -2.47
C ASP A 376 20.77 -8.92 -1.87
N PHE A 377 22.06 -8.82 -2.31
CA PHE A 377 23.15 -9.59 -1.70
C PHE A 377 23.40 -9.18 -0.26
N LEU A 378 23.46 -7.87 0.01
CA LEU A 378 23.69 -7.35 1.34
C LEU A 378 22.58 -7.78 2.30
N ASP A 379 21.31 -7.67 1.88
CA ASP A 379 20.13 -8.05 2.66
C ASP A 379 20.16 -9.54 3.03
N TYR A 380 20.43 -10.41 2.05
CA TYR A 380 20.50 -11.84 2.30
C TYR A 380 21.61 -12.21 3.29
N ILE A 381 22.82 -11.67 3.06
CA ILE A 381 24.00 -12.05 3.84
C ILE A 381 23.93 -11.47 5.25
N LEU A 382 23.55 -10.20 5.42
CA LEU A 382 23.39 -9.60 6.74
C LEU A 382 22.27 -10.26 7.53
N SER A 383 21.12 -10.55 6.89
CA SER A 383 20.03 -11.28 7.56
C SER A 383 20.50 -12.64 8.09
N ALA A 384 21.30 -13.37 7.31
CA ALA A 384 21.86 -14.64 7.76
C ALA A 384 22.84 -14.47 8.94
N ARG A 385 23.72 -13.45 8.88
CA ARG A 385 24.67 -13.16 9.98
C ARG A 385 23.95 -12.73 11.25
N TYR A 386 22.93 -11.86 11.16
CA TYR A 386 22.14 -11.44 12.31
C TYR A 386 21.34 -12.61 12.91
N LEU A 387 20.73 -13.43 12.05
CA LEU A 387 20.00 -14.60 12.52
C LEU A 387 20.91 -15.53 13.31
N ASN A 388 22.09 -15.85 12.79
CA ASN A 388 23.04 -16.74 13.45
C ASN A 388 23.53 -16.15 14.79
N LEU A 389 23.97 -14.88 14.80
CA LEU A 389 24.53 -14.28 16.01
C LEU A 389 23.44 -13.99 17.05
N ILE A 390 22.39 -13.25 16.67
CA ILE A 390 21.41 -12.69 17.61
C ILE A 390 20.40 -13.74 18.05
N ARG A 391 19.92 -14.58 17.12
CA ARG A 391 18.94 -15.61 17.43
C ARG A 391 19.59 -16.89 17.92
N GLU A 392 20.50 -17.49 17.14
CA GLU A 392 21.01 -18.83 17.41
C GLU A 392 22.08 -18.84 18.53
N GLU A 393 23.04 -17.90 18.52
CA GLU A 393 24.12 -17.88 19.52
C GLU A 393 23.70 -17.14 20.80
N ARG A 394 22.98 -15.99 20.68
CA ARG A 394 22.57 -15.20 21.86
C ARG A 394 21.22 -15.64 22.43
N GLY A 395 20.37 -16.28 21.65
CA GLY A 395 19.00 -16.57 22.05
C GLY A 395 18.19 -15.28 22.37
N GLY A 396 18.58 -14.16 21.74
CA GLY A 396 18.13 -12.83 22.12
C GLY A 396 16.79 -12.41 21.50
N THR A 397 16.41 -13.05 20.40
CA THR A 397 15.16 -12.71 19.68
C THR A 397 14.59 -13.93 18.98
N TYR A 398 13.31 -13.86 18.62
CA TYR A 398 12.66 -14.85 17.75
C TYR A 398 12.90 -14.57 16.27
N HIS A 399 12.93 -13.29 15.89
CA HIS A 399 13.11 -12.85 14.50
C HIS A 399 14.05 -11.64 14.45
N VAL A 400 14.97 -11.66 13.49
CA VAL A 400 15.83 -10.54 13.14
C VAL A 400 16.23 -10.65 11.67
N GLY A 401 16.30 -9.53 10.98
CA GLY A 401 16.76 -9.47 9.61
C GLY A 401 17.29 -8.09 9.25
N PHE A 402 17.89 -7.99 8.08
CA PHE A 402 18.27 -6.72 7.47
C PHE A 402 17.51 -6.54 6.16
N SER A 403 17.00 -5.36 5.94
CA SER A 403 16.35 -5.02 4.68
C SER A 403 16.80 -3.64 4.19
N THR A 404 17.02 -3.54 2.88
CA THR A 404 17.28 -2.25 2.22
C THR A 404 16.00 -1.70 1.62
N GLU A 405 15.59 -0.53 2.09
CA GLU A 405 14.49 0.24 1.51
C GLU A 405 15.02 1.15 0.41
N VAL A 406 14.70 0.79 -0.84
CA VAL A 406 15.07 1.56 -2.02
C VAL A 406 13.89 2.45 -2.42
N PRO A 407 13.99 3.78 -2.29
CA PRO A 407 12.90 4.66 -2.66
C PRO A 407 12.68 4.67 -4.18
N ASP A 408 11.42 4.79 -4.61
CA ASP A 408 11.12 5.01 -6.03
C ASP A 408 11.63 6.37 -6.51
N ASN A 409 11.45 7.41 -5.68
CA ASN A 409 12.03 8.71 -5.96
C ASN A 409 13.55 8.71 -5.71
N PRO A 410 14.37 8.80 -6.76
CA PRO A 410 15.83 8.69 -6.64
C PRO A 410 16.50 9.88 -5.93
N THR A 411 15.72 10.91 -5.56
CA THR A 411 16.23 12.07 -4.77
C THR A 411 16.20 11.82 -3.27
N LEU A 412 15.60 10.72 -2.83
CA LEU A 412 15.55 10.32 -1.43
C LEU A 412 16.71 9.36 -1.11
N PRO A 413 17.26 9.41 0.12
CA PRO A 413 18.29 8.47 0.53
C PRO A 413 17.74 7.06 0.66
N TRP A 414 18.61 6.07 0.54
CA TRP A 414 18.31 4.68 0.86
C TRP A 414 18.36 4.46 2.36
N ARG A 415 17.58 3.52 2.86
CA ARG A 415 17.61 3.10 4.26
C ARG A 415 17.92 1.62 4.34
N GLY A 416 18.83 1.25 5.24
CA GLY A 416 19.07 -0.12 5.65
C GLY A 416 18.53 -0.29 7.06
N VAL A 417 17.61 -1.25 7.27
CA VAL A 417 16.88 -1.39 8.54
C VAL A 417 17.14 -2.78 9.13
N VAL A 418 17.43 -2.80 10.44
CA VAL A 418 17.40 -4.01 11.27
C VAL A 418 16.36 -3.80 12.35
N ASP A 419 15.33 -4.61 12.35
CA ASP A 419 14.26 -4.56 13.35
C ASP A 419 14.14 -5.90 14.10
N PHE A 420 13.93 -5.84 15.40
CA PHE A 420 13.70 -7.01 16.24
C PHE A 420 13.16 -6.65 17.63
N GLN A 421 12.61 -7.66 18.30
CA GLN A 421 12.20 -7.58 19.70
C GLN A 421 13.13 -8.43 20.57
N THR A 422 13.40 -7.97 21.79
CA THR A 422 14.22 -8.69 22.76
C THR A 422 13.79 -8.39 24.19
N ARG A 423 14.34 -9.15 25.14
CA ARG A 423 14.20 -8.83 26.56
C ARG A 423 15.02 -7.58 26.91
N PRO A 424 14.54 -6.70 27.80
CA PRO A 424 15.19 -5.43 28.11
C PRO A 424 16.66 -5.55 28.51
N GLU A 425 17.02 -6.58 29.28
CA GLU A 425 18.38 -6.82 29.73
C GLU A 425 19.37 -7.16 28.60
N MET A 426 18.87 -7.57 27.43
CA MET A 426 19.72 -7.89 26.27
C MET A 426 19.84 -6.72 25.27
N THR A 427 19.04 -5.70 25.41
CA THR A 427 18.92 -4.60 24.44
C THR A 427 20.27 -3.99 24.05
N GLN A 428 21.08 -3.58 25.03
CA GLN A 428 22.36 -2.92 24.76
C GLN A 428 23.39 -3.85 24.11
N LEU A 429 23.40 -5.13 24.51
CA LEU A 429 24.26 -6.14 23.90
C LEU A 429 23.93 -6.31 22.42
N LEU A 430 22.63 -6.52 22.12
CA LEU A 430 22.20 -6.84 20.75
C LEU A 430 22.28 -5.64 19.80
N VAL A 431 22.04 -4.43 20.30
CA VAL A 431 22.29 -3.18 19.53
C VAL A 431 23.78 -3.04 19.20
N GLY A 432 24.67 -3.48 20.12
CA GLY A 432 26.11 -3.60 19.88
C GLY A 432 26.43 -4.60 18.79
N ASP A 433 25.86 -5.81 18.89
CA ASP A 433 26.04 -6.89 17.91
C ASP A 433 25.58 -6.46 16.49
N VAL A 434 24.46 -5.72 16.37
CA VAL A 434 23.99 -5.18 15.07
C VAL A 434 25.05 -4.30 14.42
N ARG A 435 25.63 -3.39 15.19
CA ARG A 435 26.69 -2.51 14.69
C ARG A 435 27.95 -3.30 14.31
N ASP A 436 28.40 -4.20 15.17
CA ASP A 436 29.65 -4.93 15.00
C ASP A 436 29.60 -5.83 13.75
N VAL A 437 28.43 -6.45 13.44
CA VAL A 437 28.21 -7.22 12.20
C VAL A 437 28.28 -6.32 10.97
N MET A 438 27.70 -5.12 11.01
CA MET A 438 27.77 -4.17 9.89
C MET A 438 29.21 -3.65 9.71
N GLU A 439 29.93 -3.36 10.81
CA GLU A 439 31.33 -2.95 10.77
C GLU A 439 32.23 -4.06 10.16
N ALA A 440 32.02 -5.32 10.55
CA ALA A 440 32.72 -6.47 9.98
C ALA A 440 32.40 -6.60 8.47
N MET A 441 31.15 -6.44 8.06
CA MET A 441 30.77 -6.45 6.63
C MET A 441 31.44 -5.31 5.86
N ALA A 442 31.47 -4.11 6.42
CA ALA A 442 32.11 -2.95 5.80
C ALA A 442 33.65 -3.05 5.72
N LYS A 443 34.27 -3.75 6.67
CA LYS A 443 35.70 -3.96 6.74
C LYS A 443 36.15 -5.11 5.82
N ASP A 444 35.62 -6.29 6.05
CA ASP A 444 36.12 -7.56 5.50
C ASP A 444 35.34 -7.99 4.26
N GLY A 445 34.06 -7.57 4.16
CA GLY A 445 33.12 -7.99 3.11
C GLY A 445 32.54 -9.39 3.36
N PRO A 446 31.78 -9.91 2.40
CA PRO A 446 31.27 -11.26 2.43
C PRO A 446 32.33 -12.29 2.00
N THR A 447 32.20 -13.50 2.51
CA THR A 447 32.99 -14.66 2.08
C THR A 447 32.56 -15.16 0.70
N ALA A 448 33.36 -16.00 0.08
CA ALA A 448 33.03 -16.63 -1.19
C ALA A 448 31.80 -17.55 -1.10
N GLU A 449 31.65 -18.24 0.06
CA GLU A 449 30.51 -19.11 0.33
C GLU A 449 29.20 -18.31 0.47
N GLU A 450 29.21 -17.21 1.24
CA GLU A 450 28.07 -16.30 1.38
C GLU A 450 27.64 -15.72 0.03
N MET A 451 28.61 -15.32 -0.80
CA MET A 451 28.33 -14.82 -2.16
C MET A 451 27.68 -15.88 -3.06
N ASP A 452 28.13 -17.13 -2.98
CA ASP A 452 27.56 -18.24 -3.75
C ASP A 452 26.13 -18.55 -3.32
N GLN A 453 25.89 -18.65 -2.01
CA GLN A 453 24.57 -18.92 -1.43
C GLN A 453 23.59 -17.78 -1.75
N ALA A 454 23.99 -16.52 -1.55
CA ALA A 454 23.20 -15.35 -1.89
C ALA A 454 22.87 -15.33 -3.39
N GLY A 455 23.85 -15.56 -4.26
CA GLY A 455 23.64 -15.56 -5.71
C GLY A 455 22.65 -16.64 -6.19
N LYS A 456 22.66 -17.83 -5.58
CA LYS A 456 21.69 -18.89 -5.86
C LYS A 456 20.28 -18.49 -5.42
N TYR A 457 20.14 -17.98 -4.20
CA TYR A 457 18.87 -17.52 -3.65
C TYR A 457 18.26 -16.38 -4.49
N ILE A 458 19.05 -15.35 -4.77
CA ILE A 458 18.62 -14.15 -5.51
C ILE A 458 18.17 -14.53 -6.93
N ARG A 459 18.92 -15.41 -7.62
CA ARG A 459 18.51 -15.90 -8.95
C ARG A 459 17.17 -16.62 -8.90
N LYS A 460 16.95 -17.50 -7.93
CA LYS A 460 15.67 -18.20 -7.76
C LYS A 460 14.54 -17.21 -7.51
N ARG A 461 14.71 -16.29 -6.56
CA ARG A 461 13.73 -15.25 -6.22
C ARG A 461 13.41 -14.36 -7.43
N HIS A 462 14.43 -13.93 -8.16
CA HIS A 462 14.21 -13.13 -9.38
C HIS A 462 13.37 -13.90 -10.41
N GLY A 463 13.68 -15.16 -10.68
CA GLY A 463 12.88 -15.98 -11.60
C GLY A 463 11.42 -16.17 -11.14
N GLU A 464 11.16 -16.20 -9.84
CA GLU A 464 9.79 -16.24 -9.29
C GLU A 464 9.06 -14.90 -9.50
N LEU A 465 9.74 -13.78 -9.26
CA LEU A 465 9.19 -12.43 -9.48
C LEU A 465 8.90 -12.18 -10.98
N GLU A 466 9.79 -12.61 -11.88
CA GLU A 466 9.56 -12.46 -13.32
C GLU A 466 8.36 -13.30 -13.81
N ARG A 467 8.21 -14.53 -13.33
CA ARG A 467 7.03 -15.33 -13.65
C ARG A 467 5.73 -14.69 -13.14
N ARG A 468 5.76 -14.15 -11.91
CA ARG A 468 4.61 -13.41 -11.34
C ARG A 468 4.29 -12.17 -12.15
N ALA A 469 5.29 -11.37 -12.50
CA ALA A 469 5.12 -10.19 -13.31
C ALA A 469 4.57 -10.51 -14.70
N ALA A 470 5.07 -11.57 -15.35
CA ALA A 470 4.58 -12.00 -16.66
C ALA A 470 3.10 -12.41 -16.64
N SER A 471 2.57 -12.87 -15.50
CA SER A 471 1.18 -13.28 -15.33
C SER A 471 0.26 -12.18 -14.77
N SER A 472 0.76 -10.98 -14.44
CA SER A 472 0.01 -9.92 -13.80
C SER A 472 0.09 -8.61 -14.56
N LEU A 473 -1.02 -8.15 -15.14
CA LEU A 473 -1.06 -6.84 -15.80
C LEU A 473 -0.88 -5.67 -14.83
N LEU A 474 -1.28 -5.83 -13.56
CA LEU A 474 -1.02 -4.83 -12.52
C LEU A 474 0.48 -4.62 -12.30
N GLU A 475 1.24 -5.71 -12.15
CA GLU A 475 2.69 -5.65 -11.99
C GLU A 475 3.38 -5.09 -13.24
N GLN A 476 2.92 -5.47 -14.43
CA GLN A 476 3.44 -4.95 -15.68
C GLN A 476 3.17 -3.44 -15.83
N ASN A 477 2.00 -2.97 -15.40
CA ASN A 477 1.66 -1.55 -15.42
C ASN A 477 2.50 -0.75 -14.39
N ASP A 478 2.73 -1.31 -13.21
CA ASP A 478 3.62 -0.71 -12.21
C ASP A 478 5.06 -0.57 -12.76
N ARG A 479 5.58 -1.58 -13.45
CA ARG A 479 6.88 -1.48 -14.14
C ARG A 479 6.89 -0.38 -15.20
N LEU A 480 5.81 -0.21 -15.97
CA LEU A 480 5.67 0.87 -16.94
C LEU A 480 5.73 2.24 -16.24
N VAL A 481 4.97 2.41 -15.15
CA VAL A 481 5.00 3.63 -14.32
C VAL A 481 6.41 3.92 -13.82
N ARG A 482 7.08 2.96 -13.21
CA ARG A 482 8.43 3.13 -12.66
C ARG A 482 9.48 3.39 -13.74
N THR A 483 9.31 2.80 -14.92
CA THR A 483 10.20 3.04 -16.07
C THR A 483 10.07 4.48 -16.55
N VAL A 484 8.84 4.96 -16.70
CA VAL A 484 8.58 6.31 -17.25
C VAL A 484 8.90 7.40 -16.23
N LEU A 485 8.44 7.26 -15.00
CA LEU A 485 8.60 8.30 -13.96
C LEU A 485 9.99 8.33 -13.34
N TRP A 486 10.58 7.16 -13.10
CA TRP A 486 11.79 7.03 -12.30
C TRP A 486 13.00 6.47 -13.06
N GLY A 487 12.84 6.19 -14.34
CA GLY A 487 13.92 5.65 -15.18
C GLY A 487 14.37 4.25 -14.77
N ARG A 488 13.51 3.47 -14.06
CA ARG A 488 13.84 2.10 -13.70
C ARG A 488 14.08 1.25 -14.94
N ASP A 489 15.14 0.46 -14.92
CA ASP A 489 15.52 -0.40 -16.02
C ASP A 489 15.18 -1.85 -15.69
N PHE A 490 14.04 -2.32 -16.22
CA PHE A 490 13.59 -3.71 -16.11
C PHE A 490 14.05 -4.57 -17.32
N ASP A 491 14.70 -3.97 -18.35
CA ASP A 491 15.22 -4.67 -19.50
C ASP A 491 16.70 -5.07 -19.34
N ALA A 492 17.31 -4.72 -18.21
CA ALA A 492 18.68 -5.05 -17.92
C ALA A 492 18.92 -6.57 -17.97
N ASP A 493 20.02 -7.00 -18.57
CA ASP A 493 20.47 -8.41 -18.49
C ASP A 493 20.80 -8.77 -17.05
N TYR A 494 19.80 -9.27 -16.34
CA TYR A 494 19.89 -9.59 -14.92
C TYR A 494 20.94 -10.66 -14.64
N ASP A 495 21.04 -11.68 -15.50
CA ASP A 495 22.04 -12.74 -15.34
C ASP A 495 23.47 -12.22 -15.54
N ALA A 496 23.68 -11.32 -16.50
CA ALA A 496 24.98 -10.68 -16.68
C ALA A 496 25.33 -9.77 -15.48
N LEU A 497 24.36 -9.00 -14.98
CA LEU A 497 24.53 -8.18 -13.78
C LEU A 497 24.87 -9.06 -12.57
N LEU A 498 24.12 -10.14 -12.35
CA LEU A 498 24.30 -11.06 -11.22
C LEU A 498 25.71 -11.68 -11.23
N ARG A 499 26.19 -12.16 -12.40
CA ARG A 499 27.56 -12.68 -12.56
C ARG A 499 28.63 -11.61 -12.33
N GLY A 500 28.27 -10.35 -12.57
CA GLY A 500 29.15 -9.19 -12.42
C GLY A 500 29.31 -8.68 -10.99
N ILE A 501 28.44 -9.08 -10.03
CA ILE A 501 28.52 -8.65 -8.63
C ILE A 501 29.70 -9.36 -7.94
N LYS A 502 30.51 -8.60 -7.22
CA LYS A 502 31.69 -9.08 -6.49
C LYS A 502 31.55 -8.76 -5.00
N ALA A 503 32.24 -9.51 -4.16
CA ALA A 503 32.28 -9.28 -2.71
C ALA A 503 32.60 -7.82 -2.33
N ARG A 504 33.50 -7.18 -3.09
CA ARG A 504 33.81 -5.75 -2.90
C ARG A 504 32.62 -4.82 -3.11
N ASP A 505 31.69 -5.14 -4.03
CA ASP A 505 30.53 -4.29 -4.33
C ASP A 505 29.59 -4.28 -3.12
N VAL A 506 29.38 -5.45 -2.50
CA VAL A 506 28.56 -5.63 -1.29
C VAL A 506 29.23 -4.94 -0.10
N ARG A 507 30.53 -5.15 0.08
CA ARG A 507 31.32 -4.45 1.11
C ARG A 507 31.25 -2.93 0.95
N ASP A 508 31.38 -2.42 -0.26
CA ASP A 508 31.38 -0.98 -0.53
C ASP A 508 30.00 -0.35 -0.30
N LEU A 509 28.89 -1.10 -0.50
CA LEU A 509 27.55 -0.66 -0.10
C LEU A 509 27.41 -0.64 1.43
N ALA A 510 27.88 -1.66 2.15
CA ALA A 510 27.89 -1.66 3.61
C ALA A 510 28.70 -0.48 4.17
N ARG A 511 29.84 -0.14 3.54
CA ARG A 511 30.62 1.07 3.89
C ARG A 511 29.83 2.36 3.72
N LYS A 512 29.01 2.47 2.67
CA LYS A 512 28.16 3.66 2.47
C LYS A 512 27.11 3.78 3.58
N PHE A 513 26.49 2.69 3.97
CA PHE A 513 25.55 2.68 5.10
C PHE A 513 26.26 3.02 6.40
N LEU A 514 27.42 2.42 6.67
CA LEU A 514 28.20 2.67 7.89
C LEU A 514 28.74 4.11 7.97
N ALA A 515 29.07 4.72 6.83
CA ALA A 515 29.55 6.11 6.76
C ALA A 515 28.41 7.12 6.75
N GLY A 516 27.18 6.70 6.59
CA GLY A 516 25.99 7.55 6.56
C GLY A 516 25.48 7.93 7.95
N ASP A 517 24.24 8.38 8.01
CA ASP A 517 23.57 8.68 9.28
C ASP A 517 22.97 7.40 9.87
N HIS A 518 23.04 7.24 11.20
CA HIS A 518 22.47 6.10 11.91
C HIS A 518 21.48 6.58 12.94
N ILE A 519 20.28 6.02 12.92
CA ILE A 519 19.21 6.32 13.87
C ILE A 519 18.79 5.01 14.53
N VAL A 520 18.99 4.92 15.85
CA VAL A 520 18.63 3.76 16.66
C VAL A 520 17.44 4.14 17.53
N GLU A 521 16.30 3.52 17.27
CA GLU A 521 15.10 3.62 18.07
C GLU A 521 15.04 2.44 19.02
N ILE A 522 14.78 2.69 20.31
CA ILE A 522 14.54 1.67 21.32
C ILE A 522 13.32 2.06 22.14
N TYR A 523 12.26 1.29 22.01
CA TYR A 523 11.08 1.40 22.84
C TYR A 523 11.01 0.19 23.78
N THR A 524 11.09 0.44 25.08
CA THR A 524 11.10 -0.59 26.12
C THR A 524 9.84 -0.52 26.96
N GLU A 525 9.23 -1.64 27.21
CA GLU A 525 8.22 -1.89 28.23
C GLU A 525 8.83 -2.73 29.34
N GLU A 526 9.08 -2.12 30.54
CA GLU A 526 9.78 -2.75 31.67
C GLU A 526 9.16 -2.34 33.01
#